data_116b21d36f174329c0e5c3e3219902f7
#
_entry.id   116b21d36f174329c0e5c3e3219902f7
#
_cell.length_a   1.000
_cell.length_b   1.000
_cell.length_c   1.000
_cell.angle_alpha   90.00
_cell.angle_beta   90.00
_cell.angle_gamma   90.00
#
_symmetry.space_group_name_H-M   'P 1'
#
loop_
_entity.id
_entity.type
_entity.pdbx_description
1 polymer ?
#
loop_
_entity_poly.entity_id
_entity_poly.type
_entity_poly.pdbx_seq_one_letter_code
_entity_poly.pdbx_strand_id
1 'polypeptide(L)'
;MTPPPSVGKPSDGPFEFVKNLLLGGTSGCIAKTLCAPLERVKIVLQTQAAGAASTQYATMLDAGRGIVRDQGVLGLWNGNLTNCARYFPTQAMNFAFKERYQKLFIRPREEVGFGMWFAGFLAAGGAAGATALTVVYPLEFAYTRLAADTGTVKQFPGGLPDVLRSIARTDGVLGLYRGFAPSVAGIIVYRAGYFGFYDAGKQLLFQDGGKDTSIVLKFGLAMGVDISAAVLAYPLDTVRRRLMMQSGKAAGEVQYTSALGCVRHIVRHEGGVLALYKGCFANNVRAIASALVLVLYDEIKKYV
;
A
#
# COMPACT_ATOMS: atom_id res chain seq x y z
N MET A 1 -15.72 -9.29 -2.71
CA MET A 1 -14.41 -9.56 -3.33
C MET A 1 -14.51 -10.92 -3.96
N THR A 2 -14.63 -11.00 -5.27
CA THR A 2 -14.08 -12.15 -5.96
C THR A 2 -12.63 -12.25 -5.49
N PRO A 3 -12.17 -13.43 -5.04
CA PRO A 3 -10.76 -13.61 -4.76
C PRO A 3 -10.00 -13.10 -6.01
N PRO A 4 -8.85 -12.44 -5.85
CA PRO A 4 -8.01 -12.12 -7.00
C PRO A 4 -7.94 -13.39 -7.85
N PRO A 5 -7.99 -13.28 -9.21
CA PRO A 5 -8.06 -14.43 -10.08
C PRO A 5 -7.10 -15.47 -9.52
N SER A 6 -7.61 -16.65 -9.24
CA SER A 6 -6.86 -17.72 -8.59
C SER A 6 -5.65 -17.97 -9.47
N VAL A 7 -4.54 -17.35 -9.10
CA VAL A 7 -3.27 -17.70 -9.73
C VAL A 7 -3.03 -19.13 -9.30
N GLY A 8 -2.94 -19.98 -10.29
CA GLY A 8 -3.04 -21.42 -10.25
C GLY A 8 -2.55 -22.09 -8.99
N LYS A 9 -3.23 -23.16 -8.61
CA LYS A 9 -2.77 -24.03 -7.52
C LYS A 9 -1.32 -24.46 -7.81
N PRO A 10 -0.51 -24.80 -6.81
CA PRO A 10 0.86 -25.29 -6.98
C PRO A 10 0.99 -26.54 -7.85
N SER A 11 -0.13 -27.14 -8.25
CA SER A 11 -0.23 -28.26 -9.20
C SER A 11 -0.15 -27.84 -10.67
N ASP A 12 -0.28 -26.54 -10.96
CA ASP A 12 -0.18 -26.04 -12.33
C ASP A 12 1.29 -25.92 -12.70
N GLY A 13 1.70 -26.45 -13.84
CA GLY A 13 3.08 -26.47 -14.27
C GLY A 13 3.70 -25.08 -14.36
N PRO A 14 5.04 -24.94 -14.40
CA PRO A 14 5.72 -23.64 -14.37
C PRO A 14 5.24 -22.68 -15.48
N PHE A 15 4.76 -23.19 -16.59
CA PHE A 15 4.20 -22.42 -17.69
C PHE A 15 2.86 -21.74 -17.30
N GLU A 16 1.95 -22.46 -16.67
CA GLU A 16 0.67 -21.92 -16.19
C GLU A 16 0.89 -20.87 -15.08
N PHE A 17 1.85 -21.10 -14.20
CA PHE A 17 2.23 -20.11 -13.18
C PHE A 17 2.70 -18.80 -13.83
N VAL A 18 3.61 -18.86 -14.82
CA VAL A 18 4.11 -17.67 -15.52
C VAL A 18 3.00 -16.98 -16.29
N LYS A 19 2.13 -17.72 -16.99
CA LYS A 19 0.97 -17.19 -17.71
C LYS A 19 0.03 -16.43 -16.76
N ASN A 20 -0.32 -17.02 -15.63
CA ASN A 20 -1.21 -16.43 -14.64
C ASN A 20 -0.57 -15.19 -13.96
N LEU A 21 0.76 -15.24 -13.71
CA LEU A 21 1.51 -14.09 -13.19
C LEU A 21 1.53 -12.93 -14.20
N LEU A 22 1.72 -13.22 -15.49
CA LEU A 22 1.70 -12.19 -16.54
C LEU A 22 0.30 -11.60 -16.74
N LEU A 23 -0.74 -12.43 -16.80
CA LEU A 23 -2.12 -11.96 -16.95
C LEU A 23 -2.58 -11.14 -15.73
N GLY A 24 -2.34 -11.65 -14.53
CA GLY A 24 -2.65 -10.93 -13.29
C GLY A 24 -1.79 -9.69 -13.11
N GLY A 25 -0.51 -9.76 -13.52
CA GLY A 25 0.42 -8.64 -13.48
C GLY A 25 0.03 -7.51 -14.41
N THR A 26 -0.34 -7.82 -15.66
CA THR A 26 -0.79 -6.82 -16.65
C THR A 26 -2.08 -6.15 -16.23
N SER A 27 -3.09 -6.90 -15.80
CA SER A 27 -4.35 -6.31 -15.30
C SER A 27 -4.12 -5.42 -14.08
N GLY A 28 -3.26 -5.84 -13.16
CA GLY A 28 -2.87 -5.04 -12.00
C GLY A 28 -2.13 -3.75 -12.40
N CYS A 29 -1.25 -3.79 -13.39
CA CYS A 29 -0.57 -2.60 -13.91
C CYS A 29 -1.54 -1.62 -14.58
N ILE A 30 -2.53 -2.09 -15.34
CA ILE A 30 -3.58 -1.26 -15.94
C ILE A 30 -4.36 -0.54 -14.83
N ALA A 31 -4.86 -1.29 -13.85
CA ALA A 31 -5.59 -0.74 -12.71
C ALA A 31 -4.76 0.32 -11.93
N LYS A 32 -3.46 0.03 -11.68
CA LYS A 32 -2.54 0.98 -11.04
C LYS A 32 -2.30 2.22 -11.88
N THR A 33 -2.17 2.08 -13.19
CA THR A 33 -1.97 3.22 -14.09
C THR A 33 -3.19 4.13 -14.14
N LEU A 34 -4.39 3.58 -14.12
CA LEU A 34 -5.62 4.37 -14.04
C LEU A 34 -5.76 5.09 -12.69
N CYS A 35 -5.32 4.46 -11.60
CA CYS A 35 -5.38 5.04 -10.25
C CYS A 35 -4.13 5.85 -9.86
N ALA A 36 -3.09 5.90 -10.70
CA ALA A 36 -1.82 6.56 -10.41
C ALA A 36 -1.97 8.05 -10.02
N PRO A 37 -2.83 8.87 -10.67
CA PRO A 37 -3.05 10.24 -10.27
C PRO A 37 -3.50 10.38 -8.81
N LEU A 38 -4.43 9.54 -8.37
CA LEU A 38 -4.94 9.55 -7.00
C LEU A 38 -3.89 9.06 -5.99
N GLU A 39 -3.12 8.03 -6.37
CA GLU A 39 -2.01 7.55 -5.55
C GLU A 39 -0.93 8.61 -5.36
N ARG A 40 -0.57 9.33 -6.43
CA ARG A 40 0.41 10.40 -6.36
C ARG A 40 -0.04 11.55 -5.48
N VAL A 41 -1.25 12.04 -5.68
CA VAL A 41 -1.84 13.11 -4.85
C VAL A 41 -1.84 12.71 -3.38
N LYS A 42 -2.23 11.47 -3.05
CA LYS A 42 -2.15 10.95 -1.68
C LYS A 42 -0.73 11.04 -1.12
N ILE A 43 0.28 10.56 -1.86
CA ILE A 43 1.68 10.54 -1.39
C ILE A 43 2.18 11.96 -1.14
N VAL A 44 1.90 12.89 -2.04
CA VAL A 44 2.26 14.31 -1.91
C VAL A 44 1.66 14.91 -0.64
N LEU A 45 0.36 14.70 -0.38
CA LEU A 45 -0.31 15.20 0.81
C LEU A 45 0.27 14.60 2.11
N GLN A 46 0.68 13.33 2.10
CA GLN A 46 1.30 12.68 3.26
C GLN A 46 2.71 13.17 3.55
N THR A 47 3.48 13.49 2.51
CA THR A 47 4.92 13.73 2.63
C THR A 47 5.31 15.21 2.58
N GLN A 48 4.41 16.11 2.20
CA GLN A 48 4.71 17.53 2.00
C GLN A 48 5.37 18.21 3.21
N ALA A 49 4.94 17.93 4.43
CA ALA A 49 5.53 18.53 5.63
C ALA A 49 6.88 17.90 6.04
N ALA A 50 7.30 16.80 5.39
CA ALA A 50 8.64 16.24 5.57
C ALA A 50 9.71 16.94 4.71
N GLY A 51 9.37 18.04 4.04
CA GLY A 51 10.26 18.79 3.19
C GLY A 51 10.43 18.23 1.76
N ALA A 52 9.51 17.32 1.35
CA ALA A 52 9.53 16.74 0.00
C ALA A 52 8.86 17.65 -1.05
N ALA A 53 7.99 18.56 -0.62
CA ALA A 53 7.27 19.47 -1.50
C ALA A 53 7.71 20.93 -1.25
N SER A 54 7.95 21.66 -2.33
CA SER A 54 8.21 23.10 -2.30
C SER A 54 6.99 23.92 -1.89
N THR A 55 5.79 23.37 -2.07
CA THR A 55 4.50 23.99 -1.76
C THR A 55 3.65 23.06 -0.92
N GLN A 56 2.99 23.62 0.12
CA GLN A 56 2.03 22.88 0.91
C GLN A 56 0.63 23.03 0.33
N TYR A 57 -0.05 21.90 0.13
CA TYR A 57 -1.42 21.83 -0.40
C TYR A 57 -2.41 21.52 0.72
N ALA A 58 -3.52 22.25 0.74
CA ALA A 58 -4.57 22.06 1.73
C ALA A 58 -5.51 20.89 1.37
N THR A 59 -5.83 20.74 0.08
CA THR A 59 -6.79 19.75 -0.40
C THR A 59 -6.21 18.85 -1.48
N MET A 60 -6.92 17.74 -1.76
CA MET A 60 -6.58 16.82 -2.84
C MET A 60 -6.62 17.50 -4.23
N LEU A 61 -7.59 18.39 -4.43
CA LEU A 61 -7.73 19.13 -5.69
C LEU A 61 -6.60 20.14 -5.88
N ASP A 62 -6.20 20.84 -4.80
CA ASP A 62 -5.08 21.78 -4.85
C ASP A 62 -3.77 21.07 -5.18
N ALA A 63 -3.53 19.90 -4.56
CA ALA A 63 -2.36 19.09 -4.87
C ALA A 63 -2.36 18.63 -6.35
N GLY A 64 -3.50 18.16 -6.85
CA GLY A 64 -3.64 17.76 -8.24
C GLY A 64 -3.39 18.92 -9.21
N ARG A 65 -4.01 20.07 -8.96
CA ARG A 65 -3.81 21.29 -9.77
C ARG A 65 -2.37 21.79 -9.72
N GLY A 66 -1.76 21.78 -8.53
CA GLY A 66 -0.36 22.17 -8.34
C GLY A 66 0.60 21.29 -9.16
N ILE A 67 0.44 19.97 -9.08
CA ILE A 67 1.23 19.02 -9.87
C ILE A 67 1.08 19.28 -11.37
N VAL A 68 -0.16 19.47 -11.85
CA VAL A 68 -0.42 19.74 -13.27
C VAL A 68 0.18 21.06 -13.73
N ARG A 69 0.10 22.10 -12.88
CA ARG A 69 0.69 23.40 -13.18
C ARG A 69 2.22 23.36 -13.27
N ASP A 70 2.86 22.63 -12.34
CA ASP A 70 4.33 22.65 -12.18
C ASP A 70 5.03 21.61 -13.07
N GLN A 71 4.36 20.49 -13.40
CA GLN A 71 4.94 19.35 -14.14
C GLN A 71 4.11 18.89 -15.34
N GLY A 72 3.00 19.56 -15.63
CA GLY A 72 2.06 19.14 -16.67
C GLY A 72 1.20 17.94 -16.28
N VAL A 73 0.26 17.56 -17.14
CA VAL A 73 -0.70 16.46 -16.89
C VAL A 73 0.02 15.11 -16.67
N LEU A 74 1.04 14.82 -17.48
CA LEU A 74 1.83 13.58 -17.35
C LEU A 74 2.58 13.50 -16.02
N GLY A 75 2.79 14.62 -15.35
CA GLY A 75 3.31 14.68 -14.00
C GLY A 75 2.50 13.84 -13.02
N LEU A 76 1.20 13.67 -13.19
CA LEU A 76 0.35 12.85 -12.33
C LEU A 76 0.71 11.35 -12.32
N TRP A 77 1.48 10.88 -13.30
CA TRP A 77 1.98 9.50 -13.41
C TRP A 77 3.44 9.34 -13.01
N ASN A 78 4.09 10.37 -12.43
CA ASN A 78 5.47 10.25 -12.01
C ASN A 78 5.64 9.15 -10.94
N GLY A 79 6.59 8.23 -11.18
CA GLY A 79 6.78 7.03 -10.35
C GLY A 79 5.91 5.83 -10.73
N ASN A 80 4.90 5.96 -11.60
CA ASN A 80 3.98 4.85 -11.94
C ASN A 80 4.72 3.65 -12.55
N LEU A 81 5.72 3.86 -13.39
CA LEU A 81 6.53 2.77 -13.95
C LEU A 81 7.20 1.94 -12.84
N THR A 82 7.77 2.59 -11.83
CA THR A 82 8.34 1.93 -10.66
C THR A 82 7.28 1.16 -9.85
N ASN A 83 6.07 1.71 -9.74
CA ASN A 83 4.94 1.06 -9.08
C ASN A 83 4.50 -0.21 -9.81
N CYS A 84 4.44 -0.18 -11.14
CA CYS A 84 4.15 -1.36 -11.97
C CYS A 84 5.29 -2.40 -11.89
N ALA A 85 6.54 -1.98 -12.02
CA ALA A 85 7.70 -2.87 -11.90
C ALA A 85 7.74 -3.60 -10.55
N ARG A 86 7.37 -2.91 -9.46
CA ARG A 86 7.28 -3.48 -8.11
C ARG A 86 6.17 -4.53 -7.97
N TYR A 87 5.11 -4.44 -8.76
CA TYR A 87 3.94 -5.30 -8.62
C TYR A 87 4.27 -6.78 -8.89
N PHE A 88 5.05 -7.07 -9.92
CA PHE A 88 5.44 -8.45 -10.28
C PHE A 88 6.23 -9.17 -9.18
N PRO A 89 7.35 -8.61 -8.65
CA PRO A 89 8.05 -9.23 -7.52
C PRO A 89 7.17 -9.39 -6.28
N THR A 90 6.30 -8.41 -5.99
CA THR A 90 5.39 -8.48 -4.84
C THR A 90 4.44 -9.67 -4.96
N GLN A 91 3.84 -9.88 -6.13
CA GLN A 91 2.94 -10.99 -6.37
C GLN A 91 3.67 -12.34 -6.32
N ALA A 92 4.82 -12.44 -6.98
CA ALA A 92 5.63 -13.65 -6.94
C ALA A 92 6.00 -14.07 -5.50
N MET A 93 6.43 -13.11 -4.66
CA MET A 93 6.74 -13.35 -3.25
C MET A 93 5.51 -13.75 -2.44
N ASN A 94 4.39 -13.06 -2.65
CA ASN A 94 3.14 -13.42 -1.97
C ASN A 94 2.73 -14.86 -2.27
N PHE A 95 2.84 -15.32 -3.52
CA PHE A 95 2.53 -16.70 -3.88
C PHE A 95 3.50 -17.69 -3.27
N ALA A 96 4.80 -17.40 -3.36
CA ALA A 96 5.84 -18.30 -2.86
C ALA A 96 5.76 -18.54 -1.34
N PHE A 97 5.42 -17.50 -0.57
CA PHE A 97 5.53 -17.56 0.88
C PHE A 97 4.19 -17.70 1.62
N LYS A 98 3.06 -17.27 1.03
CA LYS A 98 1.76 -17.28 1.68
C LYS A 98 1.38 -18.68 2.21
N GLU A 99 1.43 -19.70 1.34
CA GLU A 99 1.04 -21.07 1.71
C GLU A 99 2.01 -21.69 2.74
N ARG A 100 3.31 -21.43 2.60
CA ARG A 100 4.32 -21.93 3.55
C ARG A 100 4.10 -21.39 4.95
N TYR A 101 3.87 -20.09 5.07
CA TYR A 101 3.62 -19.48 6.38
C TYR A 101 2.24 -19.84 6.93
N GLN A 102 1.22 -20.04 6.08
CA GLN A 102 -0.06 -20.54 6.54
C GLN A 102 0.07 -21.94 7.16
N LYS A 103 0.77 -22.86 6.49
CA LYS A 103 1.01 -24.21 7.02
C LYS A 103 1.83 -24.21 8.32
N LEU A 104 2.73 -23.22 8.49
CA LEU A 104 3.59 -23.13 9.66
C LEU A 104 2.85 -22.56 10.89
N PHE A 105 2.03 -21.53 10.70
CA PHE A 105 1.45 -20.76 11.81
C PHE A 105 -0.03 -21.06 12.07
N ILE A 106 -0.77 -21.57 11.08
CA ILE A 106 -2.21 -21.81 11.24
C ILE A 106 -2.44 -23.27 11.61
N ARG A 107 -3.03 -23.48 12.79
CA ARG A 107 -3.58 -24.78 13.23
C ARG A 107 -5.10 -24.78 13.08
N PRO A 108 -5.77 -25.95 12.97
CA PRO A 108 -7.21 -26.02 12.89
C PRO A 108 -7.88 -25.29 14.08
N ARG A 109 -8.90 -24.47 13.78
CA ARG A 109 -9.61 -23.65 14.78
C ARG A 109 -10.24 -24.50 15.88
N GLU A 110 -10.67 -25.72 15.52
CA GLU A 110 -11.31 -26.70 16.41
C GLU A 110 -10.35 -27.19 17.49
N GLU A 111 -9.04 -27.27 17.19
CA GLU A 111 -8.01 -27.73 18.14
C GLU A 111 -7.51 -26.63 19.08
N VAL A 112 -7.38 -25.40 18.58
CA VAL A 112 -6.67 -24.33 19.32
C VAL A 112 -7.58 -23.18 19.75
N GLY A 113 -8.83 -23.20 19.37
CA GLY A 113 -9.77 -22.12 19.62
C GLY A 113 -9.54 -20.86 18.75
N PHE A 114 -10.51 -19.93 18.80
CA PHE A 114 -10.51 -18.75 17.92
C PHE A 114 -9.29 -17.84 18.11
N GLY A 115 -8.90 -17.56 19.37
CA GLY A 115 -7.81 -16.62 19.66
C GLY A 115 -6.46 -17.06 19.10
N MET A 116 -6.10 -18.34 19.32
CA MET A 116 -4.84 -18.90 18.84
C MET A 116 -4.84 -19.07 17.31
N TRP A 117 -5.95 -19.49 16.72
CA TRP A 117 -6.13 -19.56 15.29
C TRP A 117 -5.97 -18.17 14.64
N PHE A 118 -6.60 -17.14 15.21
CA PHE A 118 -6.52 -15.77 14.73
C PHE A 118 -5.08 -15.20 14.86
N ALA A 119 -4.41 -15.44 15.98
CA ALA A 119 -3.01 -15.08 16.16
C ALA A 119 -2.10 -15.74 15.11
N GLY A 120 -2.29 -17.06 14.86
CA GLY A 120 -1.59 -17.79 13.80
C GLY A 120 -1.84 -17.20 12.40
N PHE A 121 -3.07 -16.82 12.12
CA PHE A 121 -3.42 -16.18 10.85
C PHE A 121 -2.72 -14.81 10.67
N LEU A 122 -2.70 -13.98 11.72
CA LEU A 122 -1.98 -12.70 11.71
C LEU A 122 -0.47 -12.90 11.56
N ALA A 123 0.10 -13.89 12.28
CA ALA A 123 1.51 -14.23 12.20
C ALA A 123 1.89 -14.71 10.79
N ALA A 124 1.10 -15.62 10.20
CA ALA A 124 1.33 -16.09 8.82
C ALA A 124 1.28 -14.94 7.81
N GLY A 125 0.26 -14.09 7.93
CA GLY A 125 0.10 -12.95 7.06
C GLY A 125 1.15 -11.87 7.25
N GLY A 126 1.54 -11.59 8.49
CA GLY A 126 2.61 -10.67 8.84
C GLY A 126 3.97 -11.14 8.33
N ALA A 127 4.30 -12.42 8.56
CA ALA A 127 5.55 -13.03 8.09
C ALA A 127 5.65 -13.03 6.56
N ALA A 128 4.57 -13.44 5.85
CA ALA A 128 4.55 -13.40 4.39
C ALA A 128 4.71 -11.97 3.86
N GLY A 129 4.01 -11.00 4.46
CA GLY A 129 4.13 -9.59 4.09
C GLY A 129 5.52 -9.02 4.38
N ALA A 130 6.11 -9.31 5.54
CA ALA A 130 7.45 -8.86 5.91
C ALA A 130 8.52 -9.42 4.96
N THR A 131 8.45 -10.73 4.65
CA THR A 131 9.37 -11.38 3.71
C THR A 131 9.26 -10.78 2.31
N ALA A 132 8.04 -10.58 1.80
CA ALA A 132 7.82 -9.93 0.52
C ALA A 132 8.36 -8.49 0.52
N LEU A 133 8.09 -7.73 1.59
CA LEU A 133 8.62 -6.37 1.75
C LEU A 133 10.13 -6.33 1.80
N THR A 134 10.82 -7.29 2.45
CA THR A 134 12.29 -7.29 2.53
C THR A 134 12.91 -7.24 1.14
N VAL A 135 12.33 -7.97 0.18
CA VAL A 135 12.82 -8.00 -1.21
C VAL A 135 12.38 -6.75 -1.99
N VAL A 136 11.13 -6.33 -1.81
CA VAL A 136 10.48 -5.31 -2.66
C VAL A 136 10.65 -3.90 -2.10
N TYR A 137 11.11 -3.75 -0.86
CA TYR A 137 11.15 -2.46 -0.16
C TYR A 137 11.98 -1.38 -0.85
N PRO A 138 13.15 -1.67 -1.45
CA PRO A 138 13.88 -0.66 -2.21
C PRO A 138 13.09 -0.06 -3.37
N LEU A 139 12.25 -0.88 -4.03
CA LEU A 139 11.34 -0.39 -5.10
C LEU A 139 10.18 0.43 -4.54
N GLU A 140 9.63 0.02 -3.39
CA GLU A 140 8.60 0.79 -2.66
C GLU A 140 9.14 2.15 -2.22
N PHE A 141 10.36 2.17 -1.69
CA PHE A 141 11.08 3.38 -1.29
C PHE A 141 11.26 4.32 -2.49
N ALA A 142 11.81 3.80 -3.59
CA ALA A 142 12.05 4.59 -4.79
C ALA A 142 10.75 5.13 -5.40
N TYR A 143 9.71 4.31 -5.45
CA TYR A 143 8.37 4.75 -5.87
C TYR A 143 7.88 5.94 -5.03
N THR A 144 7.96 5.83 -3.71
CA THR A 144 7.51 6.90 -2.81
C THR A 144 8.28 8.19 -3.03
N ARG A 145 9.60 8.12 -3.21
CA ARG A 145 10.47 9.28 -3.49
C ARG A 145 10.13 9.94 -4.82
N LEU A 146 9.95 9.15 -5.88
CA LEU A 146 9.59 9.67 -7.20
C LEU A 146 8.18 10.28 -7.23
N ALA A 147 7.22 9.66 -6.54
CA ALA A 147 5.86 10.18 -6.46
C ALA A 147 5.76 11.45 -5.61
N ALA A 148 6.61 11.60 -4.59
CA ALA A 148 6.66 12.78 -3.73
C ALA A 148 7.39 13.98 -4.37
N ASP A 149 8.14 13.77 -5.44
CA ASP A 149 8.90 14.81 -6.13
C ASP A 149 7.97 15.72 -6.95
N THR A 150 7.61 16.88 -6.40
CA THR A 150 6.69 17.87 -6.99
C THR A 150 7.40 19.12 -7.51
N GLY A 151 8.71 19.23 -7.35
CA GLY A 151 9.47 20.38 -7.85
C GLY A 151 9.45 20.51 -9.38
N THR A 152 9.59 21.74 -9.90
CA THR A 152 9.80 21.99 -11.33
C THR A 152 11.10 21.36 -11.82
N VAL A 153 12.12 21.34 -10.95
CA VAL A 153 13.37 20.60 -11.17
C VAL A 153 13.27 19.26 -10.46
N LYS A 154 13.32 18.18 -11.23
CA LYS A 154 13.25 16.82 -10.66
C LYS A 154 14.47 16.53 -9.80
N GLN A 155 14.26 16.07 -8.57
CA GLN A 155 15.32 15.63 -7.68
C GLN A 155 16.04 14.37 -8.21
N PHE A 156 15.33 13.51 -8.92
CA PHE A 156 15.83 12.26 -9.48
C PHE A 156 15.49 12.15 -10.97
N PRO A 157 16.17 12.87 -11.87
CA PRO A 157 15.85 12.87 -13.30
C PRO A 157 16.06 11.51 -13.95
N GLY A 158 17.00 10.69 -13.46
CA GLY A 158 17.22 9.32 -13.93
C GLY A 158 16.21 8.28 -13.40
N GLY A 159 15.20 8.69 -12.64
CA GLY A 159 14.14 7.81 -12.15
C GLY A 159 14.61 6.79 -11.11
N LEU A 160 14.11 5.54 -11.22
CA LEU A 160 14.39 4.46 -10.28
C LEU A 160 15.90 4.21 -10.02
N PRO A 161 16.76 4.04 -11.04
CA PRO A 161 18.19 3.79 -10.79
C PRO A 161 18.87 4.93 -10.07
N ASP A 162 18.46 6.17 -10.35
CA ASP A 162 19.02 7.37 -9.75
C ASP A 162 18.68 7.45 -8.26
N VAL A 163 17.43 7.21 -7.87
CA VAL A 163 17.04 7.13 -6.46
C VAL A 163 17.86 6.08 -5.72
N LEU A 164 17.91 4.85 -6.26
CA LEU A 164 18.61 3.75 -5.58
C LEU A 164 20.10 4.05 -5.40
N ARG A 165 20.75 4.56 -6.46
CA ARG A 165 22.19 4.90 -6.42
C ARG A 165 22.47 6.08 -5.49
N SER A 166 21.67 7.13 -5.55
CA SER A 166 21.85 8.33 -4.72
C SER A 166 21.73 7.99 -3.24
N ILE A 167 20.65 7.30 -2.84
CA ILE A 167 20.43 6.94 -1.43
C ILE A 167 21.44 5.91 -0.93
N ALA A 168 21.81 4.92 -1.75
CA ALA A 168 22.83 3.95 -1.37
C ALA A 168 24.22 4.59 -1.16
N ARG A 169 24.51 5.70 -1.87
CA ARG A 169 25.77 6.46 -1.69
C ARG A 169 25.76 7.34 -0.45
N THR A 170 24.62 7.95 -0.10
CA THR A 170 24.53 8.88 1.05
C THR A 170 24.30 8.17 2.37
N ASP A 171 23.33 7.26 2.43
CA ASP A 171 22.86 6.60 3.66
C ASP A 171 23.21 5.10 3.70
N GLY A 172 23.91 4.60 2.69
CA GLY A 172 24.15 3.17 2.51
C GLY A 172 22.89 2.40 2.11
N VAL A 173 23.02 1.09 1.95
CA VAL A 173 21.89 0.21 1.55
C VAL A 173 20.76 0.25 2.61
N LEU A 174 21.11 0.39 3.89
CA LEU A 174 20.13 0.49 4.97
C LEU A 174 19.26 1.75 4.89
N GLY A 175 19.73 2.81 4.25
CA GLY A 175 18.96 4.02 3.96
C GLY A 175 17.70 3.73 3.13
N LEU A 176 17.75 2.72 2.23
CA LEU A 176 16.61 2.28 1.43
C LEU A 176 15.53 1.56 2.24
N TYR A 177 15.85 1.13 3.47
CA TYR A 177 14.94 0.44 4.39
C TYR A 177 14.36 1.35 5.49
N ARG A 178 14.61 2.66 5.44
CA ARG A 178 13.97 3.59 6.38
C ARG A 178 12.45 3.53 6.26
N GLY A 179 11.77 3.30 7.38
CA GLY A 179 10.32 3.10 7.43
C GLY A 179 9.86 1.63 7.28
N PHE A 180 10.77 0.66 7.22
CA PHE A 180 10.43 -0.77 7.10
C PHE A 180 9.63 -1.26 8.30
N ALA A 181 10.06 -0.99 9.53
CA ALA A 181 9.36 -1.44 10.73
C ALA A 181 7.90 -0.95 10.82
N PRO A 182 7.60 0.35 10.67
CA PRO A 182 6.19 0.79 10.62
C PRO A 182 5.42 0.23 9.42
N SER A 183 6.07 -0.13 8.31
CA SER A 183 5.42 -0.80 7.19
C SER A 183 4.93 -2.20 7.56
N VAL A 184 5.77 -2.99 8.23
CA VAL A 184 5.39 -4.33 8.71
C VAL A 184 4.29 -4.23 9.76
N ALA A 185 4.42 -3.32 10.75
CA ALA A 185 3.39 -3.06 11.73
C ALA A 185 2.05 -2.65 11.07
N GLY A 186 2.10 -1.81 10.04
CA GLY A 186 0.93 -1.38 9.28
C GLY A 186 0.20 -2.54 8.60
N ILE A 187 0.94 -3.50 8.04
CA ILE A 187 0.34 -4.71 7.44
C ILE A 187 -0.39 -5.54 8.50
N ILE A 188 0.21 -5.72 9.67
CA ILE A 188 -0.38 -6.50 10.77
C ILE A 188 -1.66 -5.81 11.26
N VAL A 189 -1.60 -4.51 11.55
CA VAL A 189 -2.74 -3.71 12.01
C VAL A 189 -3.87 -3.71 10.98
N TYR A 190 -3.55 -3.50 9.69
CA TYR A 190 -4.52 -3.54 8.61
C TYR A 190 -5.23 -4.90 8.53
N ARG A 191 -4.48 -6.01 8.59
CA ARG A 191 -5.05 -7.36 8.54
C ARG A 191 -5.91 -7.65 9.76
N ALA A 192 -5.44 -7.29 10.96
CA ALA A 192 -6.21 -7.45 12.19
C ALA A 192 -7.54 -6.69 12.12
N GLY A 193 -7.49 -5.42 11.70
CA GLY A 193 -8.68 -4.59 11.50
C GLY A 193 -9.61 -5.17 10.44
N TYR A 194 -9.08 -5.58 9.28
CA TYR A 194 -9.88 -6.14 8.21
C TYR A 194 -10.68 -7.38 8.66
N PHE A 195 -10.01 -8.34 9.30
CA PHE A 195 -10.69 -9.55 9.76
C PHE A 195 -11.62 -9.29 10.94
N GLY A 196 -11.20 -8.46 11.91
CA GLY A 196 -12.05 -8.09 13.03
C GLY A 196 -13.34 -7.39 12.60
N PHE A 197 -13.24 -6.39 11.74
CA PHE A 197 -14.40 -5.69 11.21
C PHE A 197 -15.25 -6.56 10.28
N TYR A 198 -14.63 -7.45 9.49
CA TYR A 198 -15.37 -8.36 8.61
C TYR A 198 -16.18 -9.37 9.41
N ASP A 199 -15.61 -10.00 10.44
CA ASP A 199 -16.31 -10.94 11.30
C ASP A 199 -17.44 -10.27 12.09
N ALA A 200 -17.18 -9.09 12.66
CA ALA A 200 -18.19 -8.30 13.36
C ALA A 200 -19.32 -7.88 12.40
N GLY A 201 -18.97 -7.33 11.24
CA GLY A 201 -19.96 -6.92 10.25
C GLY A 201 -20.79 -8.10 9.70
N LYS A 202 -20.16 -9.25 9.52
CA LYS A 202 -20.86 -10.46 9.09
C LYS A 202 -21.88 -10.94 10.14
N GLN A 203 -21.51 -10.92 11.42
CA GLN A 203 -22.42 -11.31 12.51
C GLN A 203 -23.59 -10.34 12.67
N LEU A 204 -23.35 -9.03 12.47
CA LEU A 204 -24.38 -8.00 12.61
C LEU A 204 -25.34 -7.95 11.42
N LEU A 205 -24.84 -8.16 10.19
CA LEU A 205 -25.63 -7.95 8.97
C LEU A 205 -26.21 -9.25 8.39
N PHE A 206 -25.65 -10.42 8.72
CA PHE A 206 -26.03 -11.70 8.12
C PHE A 206 -26.47 -12.70 9.18
N GLN A 207 -27.79 -12.75 9.46
CA GLN A 207 -28.37 -13.63 10.48
C GLN A 207 -28.17 -15.13 10.18
N ASP A 208 -28.10 -15.54 8.89
CA ASP A 208 -27.96 -16.94 8.47
C ASP A 208 -26.59 -17.24 7.80
N GLY A 209 -25.52 -16.58 8.25
CA GLY A 209 -24.19 -16.79 7.66
C GLY A 209 -24.05 -16.25 6.23
N GLY A 210 -25.05 -15.52 5.72
CA GLY A 210 -25.00 -14.82 4.45
C GLY A 210 -25.28 -15.67 3.21
N LYS A 211 -25.92 -16.84 3.34
CA LYS A 211 -26.24 -17.70 2.19
C LYS A 211 -27.18 -17.00 1.19
N ASP A 212 -28.22 -16.34 1.66
CA ASP A 212 -29.25 -15.67 0.83
C ASP A 212 -29.03 -14.15 0.72
N THR A 213 -27.85 -13.65 1.11
CA THR A 213 -27.57 -12.22 1.11
C THR A 213 -27.19 -11.71 -0.28
N SER A 214 -27.79 -10.57 -0.66
CA SER A 214 -27.49 -9.87 -1.91
C SER A 214 -25.97 -9.63 -2.09
N ILE A 215 -25.51 -9.80 -3.32
CA ILE A 215 -24.10 -9.56 -3.69
C ILE A 215 -23.68 -8.10 -3.44
N VAL A 216 -24.64 -7.16 -3.58
CA VAL A 216 -24.43 -5.72 -3.31
C VAL A 216 -24.14 -5.48 -1.84
N LEU A 217 -24.86 -6.14 -0.92
CA LEU A 217 -24.64 -5.99 0.51
C LEU A 217 -23.31 -6.61 0.95
N LYS A 218 -22.93 -7.76 0.38
CA LYS A 218 -21.60 -8.39 0.59
C LYS A 218 -20.47 -7.48 0.11
N PHE A 219 -20.65 -6.84 -1.05
CA PHE A 219 -19.69 -5.88 -1.61
C PHE A 219 -19.59 -4.63 -0.73
N GLY A 220 -20.74 -4.09 -0.30
CA GLY A 220 -20.79 -2.93 0.60
C GLY A 220 -20.10 -3.20 1.94
N LEU A 221 -20.34 -4.37 2.55
CA LEU A 221 -19.62 -4.78 3.76
C LEU A 221 -18.12 -4.86 3.52
N ALA A 222 -17.68 -5.56 2.47
CA ALA A 222 -16.27 -5.71 2.16
C ALA A 222 -15.57 -4.35 1.94
N MET A 223 -16.22 -3.43 1.24
CA MET A 223 -15.71 -2.06 1.01
C MET A 223 -15.65 -1.26 2.31
N GLY A 224 -16.70 -1.31 3.13
CA GLY A 224 -16.72 -0.62 4.44
C GLY A 224 -15.64 -1.15 5.38
N VAL A 225 -15.43 -2.46 5.41
CA VAL A 225 -14.36 -3.11 6.17
C VAL A 225 -12.97 -2.69 5.68
N ASP A 226 -12.75 -2.69 4.35
CA ASP A 226 -11.48 -2.27 3.75
C ASP A 226 -11.12 -0.83 4.12
N ILE A 227 -12.09 0.08 3.98
CA ILE A 227 -11.92 1.49 4.35
C ILE A 227 -11.63 1.64 5.84
N SER A 228 -12.37 0.96 6.71
CA SER A 228 -12.18 1.02 8.17
C SER A 228 -10.81 0.49 8.60
N ALA A 229 -10.40 -0.65 8.05
CA ALA A 229 -9.06 -1.22 8.29
C ALA A 229 -7.94 -0.31 7.77
N ALA A 230 -8.14 0.30 6.59
CA ALA A 230 -7.20 1.25 6.02
C ALA A 230 -7.07 2.52 6.89
N VAL A 231 -8.17 3.05 7.42
CA VAL A 231 -8.17 4.20 8.34
C VAL A 231 -7.45 3.85 9.65
N LEU A 232 -7.68 2.66 10.20
CA LEU A 232 -7.00 2.19 11.41
C LEU A 232 -5.47 2.08 11.22
N ALA A 233 -5.03 1.56 10.08
CA ALA A 233 -3.60 1.42 9.76
C ALA A 233 -2.95 2.70 9.21
N TYR A 234 -3.75 3.72 8.87
CA TYR A 234 -3.29 4.92 8.16
C TYR A 234 -2.18 5.70 8.88
N PRO A 235 -2.18 5.88 10.22
CA PRO A 235 -1.08 6.54 10.95
C PRO A 235 0.27 5.87 10.68
N LEU A 236 0.32 4.54 10.59
CA LEU A 236 1.55 3.80 10.30
C LEU A 236 1.99 3.99 8.84
N ASP A 237 1.05 4.09 7.89
CA ASP A 237 1.33 4.43 6.49
C ASP A 237 1.95 5.83 6.37
N THR A 238 1.43 6.81 7.13
CA THR A 238 1.99 8.17 7.19
C THR A 238 3.40 8.16 7.76
N VAL A 239 3.61 7.50 8.90
CA VAL A 239 4.92 7.43 9.56
C VAL A 239 5.98 6.78 8.65
N ARG A 240 5.65 5.66 7.99
CA ARG A 240 6.61 5.00 7.10
C ARG A 240 7.05 5.91 5.94
N ARG A 241 6.10 6.61 5.30
CA ARG A 241 6.39 7.50 4.17
C ARG A 241 7.20 8.72 4.61
N ARG A 242 6.90 9.26 5.79
CA ARG A 242 7.65 10.36 6.38
C ARG A 242 9.10 9.96 6.70
N LEU A 243 9.32 8.75 7.22
CA LEU A 243 10.67 8.21 7.44
C LEU A 243 11.44 8.02 6.13
N MET A 244 10.78 7.53 5.08
CA MET A 244 11.39 7.44 3.75
C MET A 244 11.90 8.80 3.24
N MET A 245 11.20 9.91 3.57
CA MET A 245 11.58 11.26 3.18
C MET A 245 12.77 11.83 3.96
N GLN A 246 13.16 11.21 5.07
CA GLN A 246 14.35 11.63 5.83
C GLN A 246 15.67 11.03 5.28
N SER A 247 15.57 9.99 4.44
CA SER A 247 16.75 9.38 3.82
C SER A 247 17.37 10.29 2.77
N GLY A 248 18.70 10.35 2.69
CA GLY A 248 19.43 11.19 1.75
C GLY A 248 19.47 12.68 2.11
N LYS A 249 19.00 13.07 3.30
CA LYS A 249 19.16 14.43 3.84
C LYS A 249 20.49 14.59 4.56
N ALA A 250 21.03 15.80 4.57
CA ALA A 250 22.18 16.14 5.40
C ALA A 250 21.85 15.91 6.90
N ALA A 251 22.87 15.58 7.69
CA ALA A 251 22.67 15.22 9.11
C ALA A 251 21.90 16.29 9.92
N GLY A 252 22.09 17.59 9.60
CA GLY A 252 21.38 18.70 10.25
C GLY A 252 19.93 18.91 9.78
N GLU A 253 19.54 18.31 8.67
CA GLU A 253 18.18 18.44 8.09
C GLU A 253 17.25 17.30 8.45
N VAL A 254 17.77 16.25 9.09
CA VAL A 254 16.99 15.10 9.52
C VAL A 254 16.16 15.48 10.73
N GLN A 255 14.83 15.51 10.56
CA GLN A 255 13.89 15.91 11.60
C GLN A 255 13.65 14.79 12.63
N TYR A 256 13.72 13.55 12.20
CA TYR A 256 13.48 12.35 13.05
C TYR A 256 14.09 11.09 12.42
N THR A 257 14.61 10.21 13.27
CA THR A 257 15.26 8.96 12.85
C THR A 257 14.44 7.71 13.18
N SER A 258 13.51 7.81 14.14
CA SER A 258 12.69 6.69 14.61
C SER A 258 11.19 6.91 14.33
N ALA A 259 10.43 5.82 14.29
CA ALA A 259 8.98 5.88 14.09
C ALA A 259 8.28 6.66 15.23
N LEU A 260 8.69 6.42 16.49
CA LEU A 260 8.13 7.13 17.62
C LEU A 260 8.52 8.62 17.61
N GLY A 261 9.77 8.93 17.24
CA GLY A 261 10.23 10.30 17.04
C GLY A 261 9.42 11.02 15.97
N CYS A 262 9.12 10.35 14.85
CA CYS A 262 8.27 10.87 13.78
C CYS A 262 6.84 11.17 14.28
N VAL A 263 6.20 10.23 14.98
CA VAL A 263 4.86 10.45 15.55
C VAL A 263 4.87 11.64 16.51
N ARG A 264 5.85 11.69 17.43
CA ARG A 264 5.96 12.78 18.41
C ARG A 264 6.16 14.14 17.72
N HIS A 265 6.98 14.17 16.68
CA HIS A 265 7.23 15.38 15.88
C HIS A 265 5.94 15.85 15.20
N ILE A 266 5.23 14.96 14.49
CA ILE A 266 3.97 15.28 13.80
C ILE A 266 2.92 15.80 14.78
N VAL A 267 2.73 15.12 15.91
CA VAL A 267 1.71 15.48 16.90
C VAL A 267 2.02 16.84 17.54
N ARG A 268 3.29 17.16 17.79
CA ARG A 268 3.68 18.41 18.45
C ARG A 268 3.74 19.62 17.51
N HIS A 269 4.12 19.42 16.25
CA HIS A 269 4.48 20.54 15.35
C HIS A 269 3.57 20.67 14.12
N GLU A 270 2.72 19.68 13.80
CA GLU A 270 1.95 19.69 12.55
C GLU A 270 0.41 19.73 12.73
N GLY A 271 -0.08 19.92 13.95
CA GLY A 271 -1.53 20.03 14.22
C GLY A 271 -2.16 18.82 14.92
N GLY A 272 -1.39 18.13 15.77
CA GLY A 272 -1.92 17.06 16.62
C GLY A 272 -2.05 15.71 15.91
N VAL A 273 -2.84 14.82 16.50
CA VAL A 273 -3.05 13.45 15.99
C VAL A 273 -3.69 13.45 14.61
N LEU A 274 -4.53 14.44 14.29
CA LEU A 274 -5.18 14.54 12.97
C LEU A 274 -4.20 14.73 11.82
N ALA A 275 -3.02 15.29 12.08
CA ALA A 275 -1.97 15.41 11.08
C ALA A 275 -1.45 14.06 10.55
N LEU A 276 -1.57 12.98 11.35
CA LEU A 276 -1.25 11.62 10.90
C LEU A 276 -2.22 11.09 9.84
N TYR A 277 -3.39 11.70 9.70
CA TYR A 277 -4.43 11.34 8.73
C TYR A 277 -4.44 12.21 7.47
N LYS A 278 -3.45 13.10 7.29
CA LYS A 278 -3.31 13.89 6.06
C LYS A 278 -3.23 12.98 4.84
N GLY A 279 -4.14 13.16 3.87
CA GLY A 279 -4.27 12.33 2.68
C GLY A 279 -5.12 11.06 2.86
N CYS A 280 -5.71 10.80 4.04
CA CYS A 280 -6.58 9.64 4.27
C CYS A 280 -7.82 9.66 3.36
N PHE A 281 -8.42 10.82 3.14
CA PHE A 281 -9.53 10.97 2.20
C PHE A 281 -9.12 10.55 0.78
N ALA A 282 -7.98 11.02 0.28
CA ALA A 282 -7.45 10.63 -1.04
C ALA A 282 -7.20 9.12 -1.13
N ASN A 283 -6.76 8.48 -0.03
CA ASN A 283 -6.60 7.03 0.02
C ASN A 283 -7.92 6.28 -0.13
N ASN A 284 -8.97 6.75 0.52
CA ASN A 284 -10.30 6.12 0.45
C ASN A 284 -10.93 6.30 -0.95
N VAL A 285 -10.83 7.49 -1.54
CA VAL A 285 -11.24 7.74 -2.93
C VAL A 285 -10.50 6.82 -3.90
N ARG A 286 -9.18 6.67 -3.72
CA ARG A 286 -8.36 5.73 -4.51
C ARG A 286 -8.82 4.27 -4.33
N ALA A 287 -9.17 3.83 -3.12
CA ALA A 287 -9.63 2.47 -2.86
C ALA A 287 -10.95 2.18 -3.60
N ILE A 288 -11.89 3.10 -3.55
CA ILE A 288 -13.16 3.01 -4.29
C ILE A 288 -12.91 2.97 -5.80
N ALA A 289 -12.07 3.89 -6.33
CA ALA A 289 -11.74 3.93 -7.75
C ALA A 289 -11.07 2.62 -8.22
N SER A 290 -10.14 2.07 -7.42
CA SER A 290 -9.48 0.79 -7.74
C SER A 290 -10.46 -0.38 -7.77
N ALA A 291 -11.42 -0.41 -6.86
CA ALA A 291 -12.46 -1.44 -6.84
C ALA A 291 -13.37 -1.35 -8.08
N LEU A 292 -13.78 -0.12 -8.47
CA LEU A 292 -14.57 0.10 -9.67
C LEU A 292 -13.84 -0.33 -10.95
N VAL A 293 -12.54 0.00 -11.06
CA VAL A 293 -11.71 -0.42 -12.20
C VAL A 293 -11.64 -1.94 -12.32
N LEU A 294 -11.50 -2.67 -11.19
CA LEU A 294 -11.48 -4.13 -11.20
C LEU A 294 -12.84 -4.71 -11.63
N VAL A 295 -13.95 -4.17 -11.13
CA VAL A 295 -15.29 -4.62 -11.53
C VAL A 295 -15.53 -4.37 -13.02
N LEU A 296 -15.17 -3.20 -13.54
CA LEU A 296 -15.28 -2.89 -14.96
C LEU A 296 -14.40 -3.80 -15.81
N TYR A 297 -13.18 -4.10 -15.36
CA TYR A 297 -12.30 -5.03 -16.06
C TYR A 297 -12.89 -6.44 -16.13
N ASP A 298 -13.41 -6.96 -15.00
CA ASP A 298 -14.05 -8.27 -14.95
C ASP A 298 -15.30 -8.33 -15.85
N GLU A 299 -16.04 -7.22 -15.95
CA GLU A 299 -17.22 -7.13 -16.82
C GLU A 299 -16.82 -7.12 -18.29
N ILE A 300 -15.86 -6.29 -18.69
CA ILE A 300 -15.35 -6.23 -20.07
C ILE A 300 -14.79 -7.59 -20.53
N LYS A 301 -14.09 -8.29 -19.62
CA LYS A 301 -13.53 -9.62 -19.93
C LYS A 301 -14.58 -10.68 -20.30
N LYS A 302 -15.85 -10.48 -19.95
CA LYS A 302 -16.92 -11.40 -20.35
C LYS A 302 -17.33 -11.25 -21.83
N TYR A 303 -16.98 -10.11 -22.42
CA TYR A 303 -17.35 -9.79 -23.83
C TYR A 303 -16.17 -9.91 -24.81
N VAL A 304 -14.98 -10.18 -24.29
CA VAL A 304 -13.75 -10.44 -25.05
C VAL A 304 -13.29 -11.89 -24.84
#